data_7f897ece46b45447c6f1564825c0e9d2
#
_entry.id   7f897ece46b45447c6f1564825c0e9d2
#
_cell.length_a   1.000
_cell.length_b   1.000
_cell.length_c   1.000
_cell.angle_alpha   90.00
_cell.angle_beta   90.00
_cell.angle_gamma   90.00
#
_symmetry.space_group_name_H-M   'P 1'
#
loop_
_entity.id
_entity.type
_entity.pdbx_description
1 polymer ?
#
loop_
_entity_poly.entity_id
_entity_poly.type
_entity_poly.pdbx_seq_one_letter_code
_entity_poly.pdbx_strand_id
1 'polypeptide(L)'
;MDSTRWLPEGRGLPYDTWTLRHHTIVNILWLHAAGILVFGLARGFGLTHTLIEAQIVLPFAAVASWTHLRPVSRTMAATVGLLCASAILTHLAAGSTEMHFHFFVMIGVITLYQDWRPFVIGILFVALHHGVMGSLYPHDVFNHPAAWANPWKWAVIHALFILGASAAYITGWRYTELERHRAEDYGAQLTETELFQREALEINDNIIQGLVAIEAGMDLDDPELARDALNATLASAREIVSGLLEHVKTDGELEPGALRRDHPAFRITAGQ
;
A
#
# COMPACT_ATOMS: atom_id res chain seq x y z
N MET A 1 0.96 7.33 -14.79
CA MET A 1 0.26 6.05 -14.50
C MET A 1 -0.91 5.88 -15.45
N ASP A 2 -1.03 4.74 -16.11
CA ASP A 2 -2.09 4.51 -17.10
C ASP A 2 -3.44 4.35 -16.40
N SER A 3 -4.26 5.42 -16.44
CA SER A 3 -5.60 5.47 -15.83
C SER A 3 -6.60 4.53 -16.54
N THR A 4 -6.20 3.93 -17.67
CA THR A 4 -7.03 3.02 -18.46
C THR A 4 -6.96 1.57 -17.97
N ARG A 5 -6.01 1.23 -17.09
CA ARG A 5 -5.92 -0.10 -16.49
C ARG A 5 -7.05 -0.31 -15.48
N TRP A 6 -7.92 -1.23 -15.78
CA TRP A 6 -9.09 -1.57 -14.95
C TRP A 6 -8.72 -2.40 -13.71
N LEU A 7 -7.71 -3.26 -13.83
CA LEU A 7 -7.25 -4.12 -12.74
C LEU A 7 -6.10 -3.46 -11.96
N PRO A 8 -5.99 -3.73 -10.63
CA PRO A 8 -4.85 -3.31 -9.83
C PRO A 8 -3.56 -3.98 -10.33
N GLU A 9 -2.43 -3.32 -10.13
CA GLU A 9 -1.13 -3.87 -10.51
C GLU A 9 -0.77 -5.12 -9.68
N GLY A 10 -1.11 -5.08 -8.40
CA GLY A 10 -0.94 -6.22 -7.50
C GLY A 10 0.51 -6.60 -7.26
N ARG A 11 1.40 -5.62 -7.28
CA ARG A 11 2.83 -5.81 -7.00
C ARG A 11 3.14 -6.03 -5.53
N GLY A 12 2.09 -6.03 -4.69
CA GLY A 12 2.20 -6.09 -3.25
C GLY A 12 2.36 -4.71 -2.60
N LEU A 13 2.53 -4.73 -1.30
CA LEU A 13 2.63 -3.54 -0.46
C LEU A 13 4.10 -3.24 -0.14
N PRO A 14 4.46 -1.96 0.14
CA PRO A 14 5.68 -1.64 0.85
C PRO A 14 5.78 -2.44 2.15
N TYR A 15 7.00 -2.81 2.54
CA TYR A 15 7.24 -3.75 3.65
C TYR A 15 6.57 -3.32 4.96
N ASP A 16 6.62 -2.03 5.29
CA ASP A 16 6.03 -1.51 6.54
C ASP A 16 4.51 -1.61 6.53
N THR A 17 3.87 -1.25 5.41
CA THR A 17 2.42 -1.39 5.22
C THR A 17 2.00 -2.85 5.22
N TRP A 18 2.78 -3.74 4.55
CA TRP A 18 2.57 -5.17 4.58
C TRP A 18 2.65 -5.71 6.01
N THR A 19 3.66 -5.32 6.79
CA THR A 19 3.87 -5.76 8.17
C THR A 19 2.67 -5.43 9.05
N LEU A 20 2.17 -4.18 8.97
CA LEU A 20 1.00 -3.75 9.73
C LEU A 20 -0.24 -4.59 9.40
N ARG A 21 -0.53 -4.77 8.11
CA ARG A 21 -1.69 -5.55 7.66
C ARG A 21 -1.51 -7.03 7.98
N HIS A 22 -0.31 -7.56 7.82
CA HIS A 22 0.01 -8.95 8.12
C HIS A 22 -0.20 -9.27 9.59
N HIS A 23 0.25 -8.41 10.53
CA HIS A 23 0.00 -8.59 11.95
C HIS A 23 -1.50 -8.64 12.26
N THR A 24 -2.28 -7.76 11.66
CA THR A 24 -3.75 -7.78 11.81
C THR A 24 -4.34 -9.11 11.33
N ILE A 25 -3.93 -9.59 10.16
CA ILE A 25 -4.41 -10.85 9.56
C ILE A 25 -3.99 -12.06 10.41
N VAL A 26 -2.76 -12.06 10.92
CA VAL A 26 -2.27 -13.13 11.81
C VAL A 26 -3.03 -13.14 13.14
N ASN A 27 -3.34 -11.97 13.70
CA ASN A 27 -4.17 -11.88 14.91
C ASN A 27 -5.59 -12.43 14.67
N ILE A 28 -6.18 -12.13 13.50
CA ILE A 28 -7.46 -12.72 13.07
C ILE A 28 -7.33 -14.25 12.99
N LEU A 29 -6.24 -14.78 12.41
CA LEU A 29 -6.02 -16.21 12.30
C LEU A 29 -5.89 -16.89 13.67
N TRP A 30 -5.16 -16.30 14.63
CA TRP A 30 -5.09 -16.80 16.01
C TRP A 30 -6.44 -16.76 16.72
N LEU A 31 -7.22 -15.69 16.47
CA LEU A 31 -8.58 -15.60 17.01
C LEU A 31 -9.47 -16.73 16.45
N HIS A 32 -9.30 -17.12 15.18
CA HIS A 32 -10.02 -18.25 14.59
C HIS A 32 -9.60 -19.58 15.23
N ALA A 33 -8.32 -19.80 15.49
CA ALA A 33 -7.87 -21.00 16.17
C ALA A 33 -8.53 -21.17 17.55
N ALA A 34 -8.62 -20.08 18.34
CA ALA A 34 -9.35 -20.07 19.59
C ALA A 34 -10.87 -20.18 19.40
N GLY A 35 -11.41 -19.47 18.41
CA GLY A 35 -12.84 -19.45 18.10
C GLY A 35 -13.38 -20.82 17.67
N ILE A 36 -12.61 -21.61 16.94
CA ILE A 36 -12.97 -22.98 16.55
C ILE A 36 -13.18 -23.86 17.78
N LEU A 37 -12.29 -23.73 18.79
CA LEU A 37 -12.46 -24.48 20.05
C LEU A 37 -13.77 -24.11 20.74
N VAL A 38 -14.02 -22.82 20.90
CA VAL A 38 -15.25 -22.33 21.56
C VAL A 38 -16.49 -22.73 20.77
N PHE A 39 -16.47 -22.56 19.45
CA PHE A 39 -17.59 -22.87 18.58
C PHE A 39 -17.90 -24.38 18.55
N GLY A 40 -16.90 -25.23 18.39
CA GLY A 40 -17.07 -26.67 18.36
C GLY A 40 -17.66 -27.20 19.69
N LEU A 41 -17.15 -26.72 20.84
CA LEU A 41 -17.71 -27.09 22.13
C LEU A 41 -19.15 -26.59 22.31
N ALA A 42 -19.46 -25.37 21.89
CA ALA A 42 -20.81 -24.81 21.93
C ALA A 42 -21.80 -25.55 21.03
N ARG A 43 -21.30 -26.16 19.93
CA ARG A 43 -22.08 -27.03 19.03
C ARG A 43 -22.27 -28.46 19.56
N GLY A 44 -21.67 -28.78 20.72
CA GLY A 44 -21.78 -30.09 21.37
C GLY A 44 -20.76 -31.14 20.90
N PHE A 45 -19.76 -30.75 20.11
CA PHE A 45 -18.64 -31.63 19.78
C PHE A 45 -17.77 -31.90 21.01
N GLY A 46 -17.25 -33.11 21.16
CA GLY A 46 -16.35 -33.44 22.24
C GLY A 46 -15.02 -32.70 22.16
N LEU A 47 -14.37 -32.48 23.31
CA LEU A 47 -13.10 -31.75 23.42
C LEU A 47 -12.03 -32.29 22.45
N THR A 48 -11.89 -33.61 22.34
CA THR A 48 -10.90 -34.27 21.48
C THR A 48 -11.13 -33.91 20.02
N HIS A 49 -12.38 -33.99 19.53
CA HIS A 49 -12.73 -33.65 18.15
C HIS A 49 -12.40 -32.17 17.87
N THR A 50 -12.83 -31.29 18.74
CA THR A 50 -12.63 -29.85 18.58
C THR A 50 -11.14 -29.45 18.63
N LEU A 51 -10.34 -30.14 19.45
CA LEU A 51 -8.88 -29.93 19.47
C LEU A 51 -8.22 -30.38 18.17
N ILE A 52 -8.64 -31.51 17.59
CA ILE A 52 -8.11 -31.97 16.30
C ILE A 52 -8.42 -30.96 15.19
N GLU A 53 -9.63 -30.43 15.16
CA GLU A 53 -10.03 -29.40 14.19
C GLU A 53 -9.20 -28.11 14.35
N ALA A 54 -9.02 -27.62 15.58
CA ALA A 54 -8.22 -26.44 15.84
C ALA A 54 -6.74 -26.63 15.49
N GLN A 55 -6.20 -27.84 15.68
CA GLN A 55 -4.81 -28.16 15.31
C GLN A 55 -4.52 -28.02 13.82
N ILE A 56 -5.52 -28.11 12.93
CA ILE A 56 -5.35 -27.91 11.50
C ILE A 56 -4.91 -26.46 11.21
N VAL A 57 -5.41 -25.49 11.97
CA VAL A 57 -5.13 -24.06 11.75
C VAL A 57 -3.81 -23.64 12.41
N LEU A 58 -3.42 -24.25 13.53
CA LEU A 58 -2.25 -23.86 14.33
C LEU A 58 -0.93 -23.81 13.55
N PRO A 59 -0.57 -24.82 12.71
CA PRO A 59 0.66 -24.77 11.92
C PRO A 59 0.72 -23.56 10.99
N PHE A 60 -0.39 -23.21 10.38
CA PHE A 60 -0.48 -22.04 9.51
C PHE A 60 -0.31 -20.74 10.28
N ALA A 61 -0.92 -20.65 11.46
CA ALA A 61 -0.75 -19.50 12.35
C ALA A 61 0.70 -19.37 12.83
N ALA A 62 1.34 -20.48 13.19
CA ALA A 62 2.73 -20.53 13.61
C ALA A 62 3.68 -20.09 12.46
N VAL A 63 3.51 -20.65 11.25
CA VAL A 63 4.30 -20.29 10.07
C VAL A 63 4.08 -18.83 9.67
N ALA A 64 2.85 -18.34 9.71
CA ALA A 64 2.55 -16.94 9.44
C ALA A 64 3.20 -15.99 10.44
N SER A 65 3.30 -16.39 11.71
CA SER A 65 3.92 -15.62 12.79
C SER A 65 5.46 -15.64 12.74
N TRP A 66 6.07 -16.59 12.01
CA TRP A 66 7.51 -16.82 12.07
C TRP A 66 8.27 -15.78 11.24
N THR A 67 8.87 -14.81 11.95
CA THR A 67 9.52 -13.63 11.35
C THR A 67 10.76 -13.93 10.49
N HIS A 68 11.41 -15.07 10.67
CA HIS A 68 12.57 -15.47 9.85
C HIS A 68 12.18 -15.97 8.44
N LEU A 69 10.91 -16.23 8.20
CA LEU A 69 10.43 -16.62 6.89
C LEU A 69 10.19 -15.41 5.98
N ARG A 70 10.31 -15.66 4.66
CA ARG A 70 10.02 -14.63 3.65
C ARG A 70 8.57 -14.15 3.76
N PRO A 71 8.29 -12.86 3.54
CA PRO A 71 6.93 -12.29 3.59
C PRO A 71 5.93 -13.11 2.77
N VAL A 72 6.31 -13.57 1.57
CA VAL A 72 5.45 -14.39 0.71
C VAL A 72 5.01 -15.68 1.38
N SER A 73 5.93 -16.42 2.01
CA SER A 73 5.60 -17.69 2.69
C SER A 73 4.66 -17.45 3.87
N ARG A 74 4.88 -16.40 4.62
CA ARG A 74 4.04 -15.98 5.75
C ARG A 74 2.63 -15.59 5.27
N THR A 75 2.55 -14.82 4.18
CA THR A 75 1.27 -14.45 3.55
C THR A 75 0.50 -15.68 3.06
N MET A 76 1.19 -16.64 2.41
CA MET A 76 0.53 -17.87 1.94
C MET A 76 0.03 -18.71 3.11
N ALA A 77 0.80 -18.85 4.16
CA ALA A 77 0.38 -19.58 5.36
C ALA A 77 -0.85 -18.92 6.00
N ALA A 78 -0.85 -17.60 6.19
CA ALA A 78 -2.01 -16.89 6.72
C ALA A 78 -3.25 -17.09 5.84
N THR A 79 -3.10 -17.01 4.52
CA THR A 79 -4.18 -17.21 3.55
C THR A 79 -4.80 -18.60 3.66
N VAL A 80 -3.97 -19.65 3.58
CA VAL A 80 -4.46 -21.02 3.68
C VAL A 80 -5.06 -21.30 5.06
N GLY A 81 -4.43 -20.81 6.13
CA GLY A 81 -4.95 -20.96 7.49
C GLY A 81 -6.34 -20.35 7.68
N LEU A 82 -6.60 -19.14 7.16
CA LEU A 82 -7.92 -18.50 7.21
C LEU A 82 -8.98 -19.28 6.44
N LEU A 83 -8.62 -19.84 5.30
CA LEU A 83 -9.53 -20.63 4.47
C LEU A 83 -9.80 -22.01 5.09
N CYS A 84 -8.79 -22.65 5.69
CA CYS A 84 -8.99 -23.85 6.51
C CYS A 84 -9.92 -23.59 7.69
N ALA A 85 -9.75 -22.45 8.37
CA ALA A 85 -10.66 -22.05 9.44
C ALA A 85 -12.10 -21.89 8.95
N SER A 86 -12.31 -21.31 7.74
CA SER A 86 -13.64 -21.22 7.12
C SER A 86 -14.24 -22.60 6.83
N ALA A 87 -13.43 -23.52 6.29
CA ALA A 87 -13.86 -24.88 6.00
C ALA A 87 -14.26 -25.65 7.29
N ILE A 88 -13.46 -25.52 8.34
CA ILE A 88 -13.73 -26.14 9.64
C ILE A 88 -15.01 -25.58 10.26
N LEU A 89 -15.20 -24.26 10.25
CA LEU A 89 -16.42 -23.65 10.77
C LEU A 89 -17.67 -24.11 10.00
N THR A 90 -17.55 -24.28 8.68
CA THR A 90 -18.63 -24.84 7.84
C THR A 90 -18.94 -26.28 8.23
N HIS A 91 -17.92 -27.12 8.42
CA HIS A 91 -18.07 -28.50 8.91
C HIS A 91 -18.74 -28.55 10.30
N LEU A 92 -18.22 -27.82 11.28
CA LEU A 92 -18.79 -27.77 12.63
C LEU A 92 -20.22 -27.22 12.66
N ALA A 93 -20.62 -26.46 11.65
CA ALA A 93 -22.00 -25.96 11.47
C ALA A 93 -22.86 -26.90 10.63
N ALA A 94 -22.42 -28.14 10.34
CA ALA A 94 -23.12 -29.10 9.50
C ALA A 94 -23.49 -28.52 8.12
N GLY A 95 -22.56 -27.84 7.47
CA GLY A 95 -22.73 -27.26 6.14
C GLY A 95 -23.71 -26.10 6.05
N SER A 96 -23.99 -25.39 7.15
CA SER A 96 -24.99 -24.31 7.14
C SER A 96 -24.60 -23.18 6.17
N THR A 97 -25.59 -22.66 5.45
CA THR A 97 -25.40 -21.60 4.46
C THR A 97 -24.79 -20.35 5.09
N GLU A 98 -25.14 -20.05 6.35
CA GLU A 98 -24.64 -18.90 7.10
C GLU A 98 -23.12 -18.98 7.29
N MET A 99 -22.59 -20.19 7.55
CA MET A 99 -21.13 -20.38 7.69
C MET A 99 -20.38 -20.28 6.36
N HIS A 100 -21.04 -20.47 5.23
CA HIS A 100 -20.43 -20.23 3.92
C HIS A 100 -20.12 -18.73 3.69
N PHE A 101 -20.86 -17.82 4.31
CA PHE A 101 -20.54 -16.39 4.24
C PHE A 101 -19.18 -16.05 4.85
N HIS A 102 -18.66 -16.92 5.72
CA HIS A 102 -17.34 -16.75 6.27
C HIS A 102 -16.23 -16.78 5.19
N PHE A 103 -16.38 -17.58 4.14
CA PHE A 103 -15.45 -17.58 3.01
C PHE A 103 -15.40 -16.21 2.33
N PHE A 104 -16.52 -15.54 2.14
CA PHE A 104 -16.57 -14.19 1.57
C PHE A 104 -15.79 -13.20 2.42
N VAL A 105 -16.01 -13.24 3.73
CA VAL A 105 -15.29 -12.36 4.67
C VAL A 105 -13.78 -12.62 4.62
N MET A 106 -13.36 -13.88 4.59
CA MET A 106 -11.94 -14.24 4.54
C MET A 106 -11.30 -13.86 3.19
N ILE A 107 -11.99 -14.01 2.07
CA ILE A 107 -11.50 -13.48 0.78
C ILE A 107 -11.32 -11.97 0.86
N GLY A 108 -12.26 -11.23 1.46
CA GLY A 108 -12.10 -9.80 1.73
C GLY A 108 -10.88 -9.47 2.58
N VAL A 109 -10.63 -10.23 3.66
CA VAL A 109 -9.44 -10.08 4.51
C VAL A 109 -8.14 -10.35 3.72
N ILE A 110 -8.14 -11.38 2.87
CA ILE A 110 -7.00 -11.75 2.02
C ILE A 110 -6.66 -10.63 1.03
N THR A 111 -7.65 -9.91 0.50
CA THR A 111 -7.40 -8.78 -0.42
C THR A 111 -6.66 -7.61 0.23
N LEU A 112 -6.61 -7.53 1.57
CA LEU A 112 -5.79 -6.54 2.27
C LEU A 112 -4.29 -6.68 1.96
N TYR A 113 -3.82 -7.84 1.49
CA TYR A 113 -2.44 -8.01 1.03
C TYR A 113 -2.14 -7.29 -0.28
N GLN A 114 -3.15 -6.95 -1.09
CA GLN A 114 -2.99 -6.32 -2.40
C GLN A 114 -2.00 -7.08 -3.30
N ASP A 115 -2.08 -8.41 -3.27
CA ASP A 115 -1.22 -9.33 -4.01
C ASP A 115 -2.11 -10.40 -4.68
N TRP A 116 -1.92 -10.60 -5.97
CA TRP A 116 -2.70 -11.57 -6.74
C TRP A 116 -2.49 -13.01 -6.28
N ARG A 117 -1.31 -13.35 -5.77
CA ARG A 117 -0.96 -14.74 -5.37
C ARG A 117 -1.87 -15.26 -4.27
N PRO A 118 -1.98 -14.62 -3.08
CA PRO A 118 -2.89 -15.08 -2.03
C PRO A 118 -4.35 -15.01 -2.45
N PHE A 119 -4.72 -14.02 -3.26
CA PHE A 119 -6.09 -13.87 -3.75
C PHE A 119 -6.50 -15.02 -4.65
N VAL A 120 -5.69 -15.37 -5.67
CA VAL A 120 -5.98 -16.49 -6.59
C VAL A 120 -6.00 -17.81 -5.84
N ILE A 121 -5.05 -18.05 -4.91
CA ILE A 121 -5.07 -19.25 -4.06
C ILE A 121 -6.37 -19.30 -3.25
N GLY A 122 -6.84 -18.17 -2.74
CA GLY A 122 -8.11 -18.09 -2.02
C GLY A 122 -9.29 -18.55 -2.88
N ILE A 123 -9.42 -18.03 -4.07
CA ILE A 123 -10.50 -18.42 -5.01
C ILE A 123 -10.42 -19.91 -5.37
N LEU A 124 -9.22 -20.40 -5.69
CA LEU A 124 -9.00 -21.80 -6.00
C LEU A 124 -9.35 -22.73 -4.82
N PHE A 125 -8.95 -22.35 -3.60
CA PHE A 125 -9.29 -23.11 -2.39
C PHE A 125 -10.81 -23.24 -2.23
N VAL A 126 -11.54 -22.13 -2.34
CA VAL A 126 -13.00 -22.13 -2.20
C VAL A 126 -13.65 -23.02 -3.28
N ALA A 127 -13.21 -22.91 -4.54
CA ALA A 127 -13.72 -23.71 -5.63
C ALA A 127 -13.47 -25.23 -5.41
N LEU A 128 -12.25 -25.58 -4.98
CA LEU A 128 -11.88 -26.97 -4.67
C LEU A 128 -12.66 -27.50 -3.45
N HIS A 129 -12.77 -26.71 -2.39
CA HIS A 129 -13.52 -27.10 -1.19
C HIS A 129 -14.99 -27.41 -1.55
N HIS A 130 -15.67 -26.52 -2.25
CA HIS A 130 -17.09 -26.72 -2.58
C HIS A 130 -17.30 -27.78 -3.64
N GLY A 131 -16.44 -27.88 -4.65
CA GLY A 131 -16.56 -28.88 -5.70
C GLY A 131 -16.14 -30.26 -5.23
N VAL A 132 -14.92 -30.42 -4.74
CA VAL A 132 -14.34 -31.71 -4.37
C VAL A 132 -14.88 -32.21 -3.04
N MET A 133 -14.74 -31.42 -1.98
CA MET A 133 -15.22 -31.82 -0.65
C MET A 133 -16.73 -31.96 -0.62
N GLY A 134 -17.45 -31.06 -1.31
CA GLY A 134 -18.90 -31.15 -1.47
C GLY A 134 -19.36 -32.43 -2.22
N SER A 135 -18.51 -33.01 -3.06
CA SER A 135 -18.79 -34.30 -3.71
C SER A 135 -18.45 -35.51 -2.85
N LEU A 136 -17.35 -35.41 -2.07
CA LEU A 136 -16.88 -36.49 -1.20
C LEU A 136 -17.66 -36.56 0.12
N TYR A 137 -17.96 -35.39 0.71
CA TYR A 137 -18.60 -35.23 2.01
C TYR A 137 -19.73 -34.19 1.92
N PRO A 138 -20.81 -34.47 1.13
CA PRO A 138 -21.85 -33.45 0.85
C PRO A 138 -22.57 -32.94 2.09
N HIS A 139 -22.74 -33.78 3.10
CA HIS A 139 -23.41 -33.39 4.37
C HIS A 139 -22.57 -32.47 5.27
N ASP A 140 -21.25 -32.50 5.10
CA ASP A 140 -20.33 -31.63 5.86
C ASP A 140 -20.18 -30.24 5.21
N VAL A 141 -20.44 -30.18 3.88
CA VAL A 141 -20.31 -28.95 3.10
C VAL A 141 -21.65 -28.27 2.85
N PHE A 142 -22.74 -29.04 2.70
CA PHE A 142 -24.07 -28.50 2.39
C PHE A 142 -25.13 -29.03 3.33
N ASN A 143 -26.10 -28.19 3.69
CA ASN A 143 -27.16 -28.54 4.63
C ASN A 143 -28.54 -28.81 4.00
N HIS A 144 -28.61 -29.03 2.67
CA HIS A 144 -29.90 -29.22 2.01
C HIS A 144 -29.83 -30.29 0.90
N PRO A 145 -30.94 -31.10 0.72
CA PRO A 145 -30.96 -32.25 -0.16
C PRO A 145 -30.61 -31.92 -1.63
N ALA A 146 -31.00 -30.75 -2.13
CA ALA A 146 -30.74 -30.38 -3.51
C ALA A 146 -29.22 -30.23 -3.80
N ALA A 147 -28.43 -29.80 -2.79
CA ALA A 147 -26.99 -29.70 -2.90
C ALA A 147 -26.30 -31.09 -2.76
N TRP A 148 -26.82 -31.96 -1.90
CA TRP A 148 -26.32 -33.33 -1.79
C TRP A 148 -26.50 -34.11 -3.09
N ALA A 149 -27.65 -33.91 -3.76
CA ALA A 149 -27.93 -34.55 -5.04
C ALA A 149 -27.10 -34.04 -6.21
N ASN A 150 -26.66 -32.75 -6.14
CA ASN A 150 -25.89 -32.12 -7.22
C ASN A 150 -24.88 -31.12 -6.68
N PRO A 151 -23.79 -31.54 -6.01
CA PRO A 151 -22.81 -30.66 -5.36
C PRO A 151 -22.17 -29.65 -6.31
N TRP A 152 -21.83 -30.07 -7.54
CA TRP A 152 -21.20 -29.22 -8.55
C TRP A 152 -22.07 -28.02 -8.98
N LYS A 153 -23.38 -28.25 -9.12
CA LYS A 153 -24.31 -27.15 -9.41
C LYS A 153 -24.25 -26.08 -8.34
N TRP A 154 -24.23 -26.48 -7.07
CA TRP A 154 -24.19 -25.56 -5.94
C TRP A 154 -22.80 -24.95 -5.75
N ALA A 155 -21.74 -25.66 -6.02
CA ALA A 155 -20.38 -25.14 -6.08
C ALA A 155 -20.28 -23.99 -7.12
N VAL A 156 -20.86 -24.17 -8.31
CA VAL A 156 -20.90 -23.13 -9.35
C VAL A 156 -21.72 -21.92 -8.90
N ILE A 157 -22.88 -22.11 -8.26
CA ILE A 157 -23.68 -21.02 -7.73
C ILE A 157 -22.87 -20.20 -6.69
N HIS A 158 -22.20 -20.88 -5.75
CA HIS A 158 -21.33 -20.22 -4.79
C HIS A 158 -20.17 -19.48 -5.46
N ALA A 159 -19.54 -20.10 -6.47
CA ALA A 159 -18.46 -19.48 -7.22
C ALA A 159 -18.90 -18.19 -7.91
N LEU A 160 -20.12 -18.12 -8.46
CA LEU A 160 -20.65 -16.88 -9.07
C LEU A 160 -20.80 -15.75 -8.04
N PHE A 161 -21.27 -16.04 -6.84
CA PHE A 161 -21.36 -15.04 -5.78
C PHE A 161 -19.98 -14.63 -5.25
N ILE A 162 -19.06 -15.58 -5.09
CA ILE A 162 -17.66 -15.27 -4.72
C ILE A 162 -17.01 -14.39 -5.78
N LEU A 163 -17.21 -14.65 -7.07
CA LEU A 163 -16.69 -13.81 -8.16
C LEU A 163 -17.31 -12.41 -8.13
N GLY A 164 -18.62 -12.30 -7.83
CA GLY A 164 -19.30 -11.01 -7.65
C GLY A 164 -18.70 -10.20 -6.49
N ALA A 165 -18.51 -10.83 -5.32
CA ALA A 165 -17.85 -10.20 -4.17
C ALA A 165 -16.38 -9.85 -4.49
N SER A 166 -15.67 -10.73 -5.20
CA SER A 166 -14.30 -10.51 -5.64
C SER A 166 -14.16 -9.29 -6.54
N ALA A 167 -15.14 -9.04 -7.43
CA ALA A 167 -15.14 -7.83 -8.25
C ALA A 167 -15.21 -6.55 -7.39
N ALA A 168 -16.03 -6.55 -6.33
CA ALA A 168 -16.09 -5.43 -5.38
C ALA A 168 -14.77 -5.26 -4.61
N TYR A 169 -14.16 -6.35 -4.13
CA TYR A 169 -12.89 -6.31 -3.42
C TYR A 169 -11.74 -5.82 -4.30
N ILE A 170 -11.65 -6.31 -5.54
CA ILE A 170 -10.65 -5.87 -6.53
C ILE A 170 -10.83 -4.39 -6.86
N THR A 171 -12.07 -3.92 -6.97
CA THR A 171 -12.37 -2.50 -7.19
C THR A 171 -11.88 -1.64 -6.01
N GLY A 172 -12.21 -2.04 -4.78
CA GLY A 172 -11.70 -1.36 -3.57
C GLY A 172 -10.17 -1.38 -3.48
N TRP A 173 -9.54 -2.51 -3.80
CA TRP A 173 -8.09 -2.63 -3.87
C TRP A 173 -7.52 -1.65 -4.93
N ARG A 174 -8.10 -1.59 -6.13
CA ARG A 174 -7.67 -0.67 -7.19
C ARG A 174 -7.73 0.80 -6.74
N TYR A 175 -8.81 1.22 -6.06
CA TYR A 175 -8.92 2.57 -5.53
C TYR A 175 -7.86 2.86 -4.47
N THR A 176 -7.64 1.95 -3.53
CA THR A 176 -6.61 2.10 -2.48
C THR A 176 -5.20 2.20 -3.08
N GLU A 177 -4.91 1.43 -4.12
CA GLU A 177 -3.64 1.48 -4.85
C GLU A 177 -3.46 2.84 -5.55
N LEU A 178 -4.52 3.34 -6.20
CA LEU A 178 -4.52 4.64 -6.86
C LEU A 178 -4.31 5.81 -5.87
N GLU A 179 -4.98 5.77 -4.72
CA GLU A 179 -4.82 6.77 -3.67
C GLU A 179 -3.41 6.77 -3.09
N ARG A 180 -2.82 5.59 -2.89
CA ARG A 180 -1.43 5.47 -2.43
C ARG A 180 -0.46 6.12 -3.42
N HIS A 181 -0.57 5.83 -4.72
CA HIS A 181 0.30 6.45 -5.73
C HIS A 181 0.14 7.97 -5.78
N ARG A 182 -1.09 8.47 -5.67
CA ARG A 182 -1.32 9.92 -5.59
C ARG A 182 -0.64 10.54 -4.37
N ALA A 183 -0.73 9.88 -3.21
CA ALA A 183 -0.08 10.35 -2.00
C ALA A 183 1.46 10.36 -2.12
N GLU A 184 2.04 9.35 -2.78
CA GLU A 184 3.47 9.28 -3.10
C GLU A 184 3.88 10.43 -4.04
N ASP A 185 3.12 10.67 -5.11
CA ASP A 185 3.35 11.78 -6.06
C ASP A 185 3.27 13.15 -5.36
N TYR A 186 2.25 13.39 -4.52
CA TYR A 186 2.13 14.62 -3.73
C TYR A 186 3.27 14.79 -2.72
N GLY A 187 3.69 13.71 -2.06
CA GLY A 187 4.84 13.73 -1.15
C GLY A 187 6.13 14.15 -1.86
N ALA A 188 6.38 13.62 -3.06
CA ALA A 188 7.52 13.99 -3.88
C ALA A 188 7.49 15.50 -4.27
N GLN A 189 6.33 16.01 -4.72
CA GLN A 189 6.15 17.43 -5.07
C GLN A 189 6.35 18.35 -3.86
N LEU A 190 5.87 17.97 -2.68
CA LEU A 190 6.09 18.75 -1.47
C LEU A 190 7.57 18.84 -1.10
N THR A 191 8.28 17.70 -1.16
CA THR A 191 9.72 17.66 -0.87
C THR A 191 10.51 18.55 -1.83
N GLU A 192 10.18 18.50 -3.11
CA GLU A 192 10.78 19.38 -4.13
C GLU A 192 10.52 20.85 -3.82
N THR A 193 9.27 21.19 -3.52
CA THR A 193 8.90 22.60 -3.16
C THR A 193 9.64 23.09 -1.91
N GLU A 194 9.78 22.24 -0.88
CA GLU A 194 10.53 22.58 0.35
C GLU A 194 12.02 22.81 0.06
N LEU A 195 12.61 22.03 -0.83
CA LEU A 195 14.00 22.22 -1.25
C LEU A 195 14.17 23.57 -1.95
N PHE A 196 13.32 23.90 -2.92
CA PHE A 196 13.33 25.19 -3.59
C PHE A 196 13.13 26.38 -2.63
N GLN A 197 12.26 26.24 -1.64
CA GLN A 197 12.06 27.28 -0.64
C GLN A 197 13.30 27.50 0.22
N ARG A 198 13.99 26.42 0.65
CA ARG A 198 15.24 26.52 1.40
C ARG A 198 16.34 27.21 0.61
N GLU A 199 16.52 26.79 -0.64
CA GLU A 199 17.49 27.42 -1.54
C GLU A 199 17.20 28.91 -1.76
N ALA A 200 15.92 29.27 -1.98
CA ALA A 200 15.51 30.65 -2.13
C ALA A 200 15.78 31.51 -0.88
N LEU A 201 15.58 30.95 0.32
CA LEU A 201 15.89 31.62 1.58
C LEU A 201 17.41 31.82 1.75
N GLU A 202 18.21 30.81 1.46
CA GLU A 202 19.66 30.88 1.53
C GLU A 202 20.23 31.93 0.56
N ILE A 203 19.69 31.97 -0.67
CA ILE A 203 20.01 33.02 -1.66
C ILE A 203 19.69 34.40 -1.11
N ASN A 204 18.48 34.57 -0.57
CA ASN A 204 18.02 35.86 -0.05
C ASN A 204 18.89 36.33 1.09
N ASP A 205 19.24 35.44 2.03
CA ASP A 205 20.09 35.76 3.18
C ASP A 205 21.52 36.18 2.75
N ASN A 206 22.12 35.42 1.83
CA ASN A 206 23.45 35.72 1.31
C ASN A 206 23.50 37.06 0.55
N ILE A 207 22.49 37.37 -0.25
CA ILE A 207 22.39 38.60 -0.98
C ILE A 207 22.16 39.80 -0.02
N ILE A 208 21.24 39.63 0.94
CA ILE A 208 20.95 40.73 1.93
C ILE A 208 22.20 41.02 2.78
N GLN A 209 22.86 40.00 3.30
CA GLN A 209 24.10 40.18 4.08
C GLN A 209 25.20 40.84 3.24
N GLY A 210 25.35 40.46 1.99
CA GLY A 210 26.28 41.09 1.07
C GLY A 210 25.97 42.56 0.82
N LEU A 211 24.69 42.91 0.61
CA LEU A 211 24.26 44.30 0.44
C LEU A 211 24.46 45.14 1.68
N VAL A 212 24.20 44.61 2.89
CA VAL A 212 24.47 45.29 4.17
C VAL A 212 25.96 45.51 4.35
N ALA A 213 26.81 44.56 3.96
CA ALA A 213 28.26 44.74 4.03
C ALA A 213 28.77 45.82 3.05
N ILE A 214 28.17 45.93 1.86
CA ILE A 214 28.47 47.00 0.89
C ILE A 214 28.07 48.37 1.47
N GLU A 215 26.84 48.46 2.02
CA GLU A 215 26.34 49.67 2.66
C GLU A 215 27.26 50.12 3.82
N ALA A 216 27.67 49.22 4.69
CA ALA A 216 28.58 49.49 5.78
C ALA A 216 29.95 49.98 5.28
N GLY A 217 30.49 49.41 4.20
CA GLY A 217 31.74 49.91 3.60
C GLY A 217 31.61 51.32 3.03
N MET A 218 30.44 51.65 2.47
CA MET A 218 30.17 53.01 1.98
C MET A 218 30.01 54.01 3.11
N ASP A 219 29.34 53.66 4.18
CA ASP A 219 29.12 54.53 5.36
C ASP A 219 30.42 54.81 6.15
N LEU A 220 31.36 53.85 6.12
CA LEU A 220 32.67 53.97 6.73
C LEU A 220 33.71 54.72 5.86
N ASP A 221 33.32 55.15 4.67
CA ASP A 221 34.20 55.72 3.65
C ASP A 221 35.37 54.78 3.29
N ASP A 222 35.13 53.48 3.33
CA ASP A 222 36.06 52.39 2.99
C ASP A 222 35.68 51.73 1.63
N PRO A 223 36.19 52.26 0.51
CA PRO A 223 35.84 51.75 -0.81
C PRO A 223 36.42 50.35 -1.10
N GLU A 224 37.46 49.93 -0.37
CA GLU A 224 38.01 48.59 -0.55
C GLU A 224 37.06 47.55 0.08
N LEU A 225 36.58 47.81 1.30
CA LEU A 225 35.61 46.97 1.98
C LEU A 225 34.31 46.84 1.15
N ALA A 226 33.79 47.94 0.65
CA ALA A 226 32.59 47.93 -0.21
C ALA A 226 32.80 47.14 -1.50
N ARG A 227 33.96 47.25 -2.14
CA ARG A 227 34.29 46.51 -3.37
C ARG A 227 34.47 45.03 -3.11
N ASP A 228 35.11 44.61 -2.04
CA ASP A 228 35.31 43.22 -1.69
C ASP A 228 33.96 42.55 -1.32
N ALA A 229 33.12 43.22 -0.57
CA ALA A 229 31.76 42.75 -0.28
C ALA A 229 30.92 42.60 -1.57
N LEU A 230 31.00 43.55 -2.51
CA LEU A 230 30.32 43.44 -3.81
C LEU A 230 30.82 42.24 -4.63
N ASN A 231 32.14 42.06 -4.71
CA ASN A 231 32.71 40.95 -5.46
C ASN A 231 32.32 39.60 -4.84
N ALA A 232 32.35 39.46 -3.53
CA ALA A 232 31.92 38.25 -2.82
C ALA A 232 30.45 37.96 -3.06
N THR A 233 29.55 38.97 -2.96
CA THR A 233 28.11 38.82 -3.21
C THR A 233 27.82 38.43 -4.63
N LEU A 234 28.52 39.01 -5.61
CA LEU A 234 28.40 38.65 -7.02
C LEU A 234 28.90 37.23 -7.32
N ALA A 235 29.97 36.77 -6.65
CA ALA A 235 30.49 35.42 -6.78
C ALA A 235 29.49 34.42 -6.23
N SER A 236 28.97 34.66 -5.01
CA SER A 236 27.93 33.81 -4.39
C SER A 236 26.66 33.75 -5.25
N ALA A 237 26.16 34.88 -5.72
CA ALA A 237 24.98 34.92 -6.60
C ALA A 237 25.18 34.12 -7.90
N ARG A 238 26.39 34.16 -8.49
CA ARG A 238 26.70 33.39 -9.71
C ARG A 238 26.76 31.88 -9.44
N GLU A 239 27.34 31.49 -8.32
CA GLU A 239 27.43 30.08 -7.91
C GLU A 239 26.04 29.49 -7.71
N ILE A 240 25.17 30.19 -7.00
CA ILE A 240 23.80 29.81 -6.75
C ILE A 240 23.00 29.68 -8.06
N VAL A 241 23.07 30.69 -8.94
CA VAL A 241 22.39 30.64 -10.24
C VAL A 241 22.91 29.50 -11.11
N SER A 242 24.24 29.21 -11.06
CA SER A 242 24.80 28.09 -11.79
C SER A 242 24.31 26.73 -11.27
N GLY A 243 24.22 26.55 -9.94
CA GLY A 243 23.67 25.36 -9.32
C GLY A 243 22.21 25.15 -9.69
N LEU A 244 21.36 26.18 -9.63
CA LEU A 244 19.96 26.13 -10.04
C LEU A 244 19.82 25.75 -11.54
N LEU A 245 20.65 26.30 -12.41
CA LEU A 245 20.61 25.99 -13.83
C LEU A 245 21.08 24.55 -14.15
N GLU A 246 21.97 23.99 -13.33
CA GLU A 246 22.44 22.62 -13.48
C GLU A 246 21.36 21.60 -13.09
N HIS A 247 20.58 21.88 -12.04
CA HIS A 247 19.40 21.09 -11.66
C HIS A 247 18.29 21.14 -12.73
N VAL A 248 18.03 22.31 -13.30
CA VAL A 248 17.02 22.49 -14.35
C VAL A 248 17.40 21.80 -15.66
N LYS A 249 18.70 21.65 -15.96
CA LYS A 249 19.16 20.90 -17.16
C LYS A 249 18.90 19.40 -17.10
N THR A 250 18.75 18.85 -15.91
CA THR A 250 18.43 17.42 -15.73
C THR A 250 16.95 17.10 -15.97
N ASP A 251 16.04 18.11 -15.87
CA ASP A 251 14.59 17.90 -15.98
C ASP A 251 13.93 18.46 -17.26
N GLY A 252 14.72 18.96 -18.22
CA GLY A 252 14.25 19.33 -19.56
C GLY A 252 13.48 20.66 -19.66
N GLU A 253 14.02 21.58 -20.48
CA GLU A 253 13.38 22.76 -21.05
C GLU A 253 13.16 24.01 -20.17
N LEU A 254 14.24 24.70 -19.86
CA LEU A 254 14.17 26.17 -19.76
C LEU A 254 15.23 26.77 -20.70
N GLU A 255 14.77 27.51 -21.72
CA GLU A 255 15.68 28.27 -22.58
C GLU A 255 16.46 29.32 -21.79
N PRO A 256 17.80 29.40 -21.95
CA PRO A 256 18.61 30.43 -21.29
C PRO A 256 18.17 31.80 -21.77
N GLY A 257 17.56 32.58 -20.87
CA GLY A 257 17.13 33.95 -21.17
C GLY A 257 15.66 34.26 -20.98
N ALA A 258 14.82 33.27 -20.64
CA ALA A 258 13.39 33.48 -20.41
C ALA A 258 13.08 34.43 -19.23
N LEU A 259 13.96 34.50 -18.23
CA LEU A 259 13.80 35.37 -17.07
C LEU A 259 14.32 36.81 -17.28
N ARG A 260 14.91 37.14 -18.41
CA ARG A 260 15.66 38.40 -18.58
C ARG A 260 14.90 39.52 -19.27
N ARG A 261 13.73 39.33 -19.87
CA ARG A 261 13.19 40.32 -20.80
C ARG A 261 12.18 41.32 -20.30
N ASP A 262 11.54 41.11 -19.14
CA ASP A 262 10.38 41.92 -18.80
C ASP A 262 10.32 42.53 -17.38
N HIS A 263 11.42 42.58 -16.63
CA HIS A 263 11.39 43.25 -15.35
C HIS A 263 11.80 44.74 -15.46
N PRO A 264 10.90 45.70 -15.15
CA PRO A 264 11.15 47.12 -15.37
C PRO A 264 12.28 47.71 -14.51
N ALA A 265 12.73 46.99 -13.45
CA ALA A 265 13.78 47.45 -12.51
C ALA A 265 15.21 47.38 -13.12
N PHE A 266 15.43 46.74 -14.27
CA PHE A 266 16.78 46.62 -14.87
C PHE A 266 16.96 47.37 -16.17
N ARG A 267 16.12 48.38 -16.49
CA ARG A 267 16.43 49.35 -17.53
C ARG A 267 17.42 50.35 -17.00
N ILE A 268 18.70 50.01 -17.11
CA ILE A 268 19.75 51.01 -17.03
C ILE A 268 19.56 51.92 -18.27
N THR A 269 18.92 53.07 -18.09
CA THR A 269 18.98 54.18 -19.05
C THR A 269 20.43 54.60 -19.08
N ALA A 270 21.18 54.28 -20.14
CA ALA A 270 22.43 54.91 -20.46
C ALA A 270 22.11 56.40 -20.67
N GLY A 271 22.37 57.21 -19.59
CA GLY A 271 22.28 58.67 -19.68
C GLY A 271 23.33 59.21 -20.62
N GLN A 272 22.90 60.10 -21.46
CA GLN A 272 23.67 60.92 -22.36
C GLN A 272 24.78 61.71 -21.61
#